data_ee902ea56a4bd0dad5de9d3ea62efb6f
#
_entry.id   ee902ea56a4bd0dad5de9d3ea62efb6f
#
_cell.length_a   1.000
_cell.length_b   1.000
_cell.length_c   1.000
_cell.angle_alpha   90.00
_cell.angle_beta   90.00
_cell.angle_gamma   90.00
#
_symmetry.space_group_name_H-M   'P 1'
#
loop_
_entity.id
_entity.type
_entity.pdbx_description
1 polymer ?
#
loop_
_entity_poly.entity_id
_entity_poly.type
_entity_poly.pdbx_seq_one_letter_code
_entity_poly.pdbx_strand_id
1 'polypeptide(L)'
;MHAILILGAGPAGAAVALGLRRLGYPVTLISDWRRFPALEGVSVRVLEALRGAGLEQALAQALQPSQRRVAWNGEEHAQNIEYLLDRPAFDRGLRQALREAGVQLIEGRVLGVQSTEAGHRVQVQGQAEQVGEFLVEARGRQAPVLDKGLRQGAGKGLRGPETVSLLNRWQGPVGSAASAVYSLEDGWAWMARRADGQCYWQLTLDVASAGLPGKVQLLEYCRQRRQASAMAREFFADGEEQQLHLHARSSTAILNPQVCGAHWLRVGDAAMAVDPLSGNGIFQSLSSALQAPAVINTLLQRPQNRALAQRFHGQRVEHLFQRFARIGRDFYADEQRWSEQPFWQARRHWPDQQQAHASVDFAALRIERAPVLRDGLVDEADVVVTPDQPLGIWHVQGVELAPLLRRLRSQGAAQALAPLSPEQGRVIRGWLLSQGYRP
;
A
#
# COMPACT_ATOMS: atom_id res chain seq x y z
N MET A 1 1.51 29.56 -11.36
CA MET A 1 1.94 28.48 -10.44
C MET A 1 0.75 27.52 -10.33
N HIS A 2 0.92 26.25 -10.71
CA HIS A 2 -0.19 25.29 -10.80
C HIS A 2 -0.76 24.94 -9.43
N ALA A 3 -2.08 25.13 -9.22
CA ALA A 3 -2.77 24.77 -8.01
C ALA A 3 -3.13 23.28 -8.03
N ILE A 4 -2.66 22.52 -7.02
CA ILE A 4 -2.87 21.07 -6.94
C ILE A 4 -3.83 20.76 -5.80
N LEU A 5 -4.92 20.04 -6.12
CA LEU A 5 -5.88 19.52 -5.16
C LEU A 5 -5.58 18.05 -4.85
N ILE A 6 -5.52 17.70 -3.58
CA ILE A 6 -5.38 16.32 -3.11
C ILE A 6 -6.62 15.95 -2.30
N LEU A 7 -7.30 14.89 -2.69
CA LEU A 7 -8.48 14.38 -2.01
C LEU A 7 -8.10 13.18 -1.13
N GLY A 8 -8.10 13.38 0.18
CA GLY A 8 -7.77 12.37 1.19
C GLY A 8 -6.40 12.55 1.82
N ALA A 9 -6.35 12.57 3.15
CA ALA A 9 -5.17 12.80 3.98
C ALA A 9 -4.63 11.49 4.63
N GLY A 10 -4.86 10.35 4.01
CA GLY A 10 -4.20 9.11 4.40
C GLY A 10 -2.70 9.12 4.06
N PRO A 11 -1.94 8.05 4.41
CA PRO A 11 -0.50 7.99 4.17
C PRO A 11 -0.08 8.37 2.73
N ALA A 12 -0.83 7.88 1.73
CA ALA A 12 -0.55 8.20 0.33
C ALA A 12 -0.74 9.68 -0.01
N GLY A 13 -1.89 10.27 0.36
CA GLY A 13 -2.17 11.69 0.11
C GLY A 13 -1.18 12.61 0.82
N ALA A 14 -0.82 12.29 2.06
CA ALA A 14 0.18 13.03 2.82
C ALA A 14 1.57 12.95 2.16
N ALA A 15 2.01 11.76 1.74
CA ALA A 15 3.30 11.60 1.05
C ALA A 15 3.37 12.40 -0.26
N VAL A 16 2.30 12.38 -1.06
CA VAL A 16 2.22 13.20 -2.28
C VAL A 16 2.26 14.68 -1.97
N ALA A 17 1.49 15.14 -0.96
CA ALA A 17 1.47 16.55 -0.56
C ALA A 17 2.86 17.05 -0.16
N LEU A 18 3.57 16.31 0.69
CA LEU A 18 4.92 16.65 1.11
C LEU A 18 5.91 16.64 -0.05
N GLY A 19 5.82 15.64 -0.94
CA GLY A 19 6.67 15.57 -2.13
C GLY A 19 6.47 16.75 -3.07
N LEU A 20 5.22 17.17 -3.31
CA LEU A 20 4.89 18.33 -4.13
C LEU A 20 5.32 19.66 -3.50
N ARG A 21 5.20 19.79 -2.17
CA ARG A 21 5.70 20.96 -1.44
C ARG A 21 7.22 21.11 -1.57
N ARG A 22 7.98 20.00 -1.51
CA ARG A 22 9.44 20.00 -1.76
C ARG A 22 9.79 20.45 -3.18
N LEU A 23 8.92 20.21 -4.17
CA LEU A 23 9.06 20.69 -5.55
C LEU A 23 8.54 22.14 -5.72
N GLY A 24 8.07 22.80 -4.66
CA GLY A 24 7.62 24.19 -4.68
C GLY A 24 6.16 24.41 -5.11
N TYR A 25 5.36 23.37 -5.31
CA TYR A 25 3.96 23.53 -5.70
C TYR A 25 3.07 23.97 -4.52
N PRO A 26 2.11 24.87 -4.73
CA PRO A 26 1.02 25.11 -3.80
C PRO A 26 0.08 23.90 -3.79
N VAL A 27 -0.20 23.38 -2.59
CA VAL A 27 -1.02 22.19 -2.40
C VAL A 27 -2.17 22.49 -1.45
N THR A 28 -3.39 22.18 -1.88
CA THR A 28 -4.59 22.14 -1.04
C THR A 28 -5.00 20.68 -0.86
N LEU A 29 -5.06 20.22 0.37
CA LEU A 29 -5.46 18.86 0.72
C LEU A 29 -6.80 18.88 1.45
N ILE A 30 -7.78 18.12 0.94
CA ILE A 30 -9.15 18.07 1.41
C ILE A 30 -9.41 16.69 2.01
N SER A 31 -9.87 16.63 3.27
CA SER A 31 -10.16 15.37 3.94
C SER A 31 -11.20 15.52 5.05
N ASP A 32 -12.08 14.53 5.19
CA ASP A 32 -13.00 14.41 6.33
C ASP A 32 -12.42 13.64 7.51
N TRP A 33 -11.19 13.24 7.44
CA TRP A 33 -10.41 12.49 8.41
C TRP A 33 -11.15 11.25 8.97
N ARG A 34 -10.41 10.31 9.48
CA ARG A 34 -10.97 9.11 10.10
C ARG A 34 -11.68 9.45 11.42
N ARG A 35 -12.91 8.99 11.57
CA ARG A 35 -13.75 9.27 12.74
C ARG A 35 -13.76 8.16 13.80
N PHE A 36 -13.13 7.01 13.53
CA PHE A 36 -13.12 5.87 14.43
C PHE A 36 -11.68 5.43 14.72
N PRO A 37 -11.41 4.98 15.96
CA PRO A 37 -10.14 4.39 16.31
C PRO A 37 -9.89 3.11 15.51
N ALA A 38 -8.67 2.94 15.04
CA ALA A 38 -8.19 1.73 14.41
C ALA A 38 -6.74 1.47 14.82
N LEU A 39 -6.35 0.22 14.85
CA LEU A 39 -5.00 -0.23 15.04
C LEU A 39 -4.57 -1.03 13.81
N GLU A 40 -3.35 -0.82 13.36
CA GLU A 40 -2.79 -1.55 12.21
C GLU A 40 -1.45 -2.16 12.61
N GLY A 41 -1.24 -3.43 12.26
CA GLY A 41 0.06 -4.06 12.38
C GLY A 41 0.94 -3.67 11.18
N VAL A 42 2.15 -3.15 11.45
CA VAL A 42 3.08 -2.73 10.39
C VAL A 42 4.46 -3.32 10.59
N SER A 43 5.14 -3.60 9.48
CA SER A 43 6.52 -4.09 9.45
C SER A 43 7.53 -2.94 9.46
N VAL A 44 8.81 -3.26 9.75
CA VAL A 44 9.93 -2.30 9.63
C VAL A 44 9.98 -1.64 8.25
N ARG A 45 9.71 -2.40 7.18
CA ARG A 45 9.66 -1.88 5.81
C ARG A 45 8.62 -0.75 5.63
N VAL A 46 7.47 -0.85 6.29
CA VAL A 46 6.45 0.22 6.30
C VAL A 46 7.00 1.46 7.00
N LEU A 47 7.68 1.29 8.13
CA LEU A 47 8.27 2.41 8.88
C LEU A 47 9.35 3.12 8.07
N GLU A 48 10.21 2.38 7.39
CA GLU A 48 11.22 2.94 6.48
C GLU A 48 10.59 3.73 5.33
N ALA A 49 9.54 3.20 4.71
CA ALA A 49 8.81 3.92 3.66
C ALA A 49 8.16 5.21 4.17
N LEU A 50 7.59 5.21 5.38
CA LEU A 50 7.02 6.41 6.02
C LEU A 50 8.11 7.45 6.34
N ARG A 51 9.28 7.02 6.84
CA ARG A 51 10.43 7.92 7.04
C ARG A 51 10.91 8.53 5.73
N GLY A 52 11.07 7.71 4.69
CA GLY A 52 11.44 8.17 3.35
C GLY A 52 10.43 9.16 2.75
N ALA A 53 9.15 9.05 3.11
CA ALA A 53 8.11 10.00 2.74
C ALA A 53 8.21 11.35 3.52
N GLY A 54 9.01 11.42 4.58
CA GLY A 54 9.09 12.58 5.49
C GLY A 54 7.96 12.59 6.52
N LEU A 55 7.43 11.42 6.87
CA LEU A 55 6.33 11.25 7.84
C LEU A 55 6.84 10.67 9.18
N GLU A 56 8.12 10.81 9.47
CA GLU A 56 8.75 10.26 10.68
C GLU A 56 8.12 10.80 11.96
N GLN A 57 7.85 12.11 12.02
CA GLN A 57 7.24 12.74 13.20
C GLN A 57 5.85 12.17 13.50
N ALA A 58 5.09 11.76 12.47
CA ALA A 58 3.79 11.11 12.65
C ALA A 58 3.89 9.75 13.35
N LEU A 59 5.06 9.12 13.36
CA LEU A 59 5.30 7.82 14.02
C LEU A 59 5.61 7.95 15.51
N ALA A 60 6.13 9.08 15.98
CA ALA A 60 6.75 9.22 17.31
C ALA A 60 5.86 8.80 18.49
N GLN A 61 4.54 9.03 18.42
CA GLN A 61 3.58 8.66 19.46
C GLN A 61 2.58 7.59 19.03
N ALA A 62 2.74 7.04 17.82
CA ALA A 62 1.76 6.15 17.21
C ALA A 62 2.18 4.67 17.25
N LEU A 63 3.43 4.36 17.62
CA LEU A 63 4.00 3.02 17.49
C LEU A 63 4.20 2.33 18.83
N GLN A 64 3.86 1.05 18.87
CA GLN A 64 4.18 0.14 19.96
C GLN A 64 4.70 -1.18 19.38
N PRO A 65 5.95 -1.60 19.68
CA PRO A 65 6.45 -2.90 19.23
C PRO A 65 5.69 -4.02 19.94
N SER A 66 5.40 -5.09 19.23
CA SER A 66 4.77 -6.28 19.75
C SER A 66 5.38 -7.52 19.13
N GLN A 67 5.49 -8.59 19.92
CA GLN A 67 5.82 -9.90 19.39
C GLN A 67 4.59 -10.44 18.63
N ARG A 68 4.78 -10.86 17.40
CA ARG A 68 3.71 -11.40 16.56
C ARG A 68 3.72 -12.92 16.58
N ARG A 69 2.59 -13.52 16.92
CA ARG A 69 2.33 -14.95 16.73
C ARG A 69 1.61 -15.18 15.40
N VAL A 70 1.98 -16.21 14.70
CA VAL A 70 1.34 -16.64 13.45
C VAL A 70 0.96 -18.11 13.60
N ALA A 71 -0.34 -18.42 13.53
CA ALA A 71 -0.84 -19.78 13.50
C ALA A 71 -1.48 -20.04 12.11
N TRP A 72 -0.77 -20.79 11.29
CA TRP A 72 -1.13 -21.00 9.90
C TRP A 72 -0.79 -22.43 9.48
N ASN A 73 -1.65 -23.08 8.73
CA ASN A 73 -1.46 -24.46 8.24
C ASN A 73 -1.12 -25.46 9.36
N GLY A 74 -1.68 -25.29 10.56
CA GLY A 74 -1.42 -26.15 11.72
C GLY A 74 -0.12 -25.88 12.47
N GLU A 75 0.70 -24.97 12.00
CA GLU A 75 1.95 -24.57 12.64
C GLU A 75 1.82 -23.23 13.36
N GLU A 76 2.55 -23.06 14.46
CA GLU A 76 2.61 -21.80 15.19
C GLU A 76 4.05 -21.28 15.26
N HIS A 77 4.23 -20.00 14.89
CA HIS A 77 5.51 -19.31 14.90
C HIS A 77 5.41 -17.97 15.64
N ALA A 78 6.43 -17.63 16.43
CA ALA A 78 6.49 -16.39 17.22
C ALA A 78 7.80 -15.62 16.99
N GLN A 79 8.30 -15.57 15.75
CA GLN A 79 9.64 -15.04 15.45
C GLN A 79 9.67 -13.60 14.97
N ASN A 80 8.53 -13.00 14.64
CA ASN A 80 8.48 -11.68 14.00
C ASN A 80 8.05 -10.60 15.00
N ILE A 81 8.70 -9.43 14.89
CA ILE A 81 8.22 -8.20 15.53
C ILE A 81 7.29 -7.47 14.58
N GLU A 82 6.09 -7.16 15.04
CA GLU A 82 5.14 -6.26 14.41
C GLU A 82 5.06 -4.96 15.22
N TYR A 83 4.90 -3.85 14.57
CA TYR A 83 4.65 -2.57 15.25
C TYR A 83 3.18 -2.23 15.16
N LEU A 84 2.54 -2.06 16.32
CA LEU A 84 1.15 -1.65 16.40
C LEU A 84 1.06 -0.14 16.17
N LEU A 85 0.47 0.26 15.06
CA LEU A 85 0.29 1.65 14.67
C LEU A 85 -1.09 2.14 15.09
N ASP A 86 -1.12 3.01 16.10
CA ASP A 86 -2.33 3.70 16.55
C ASP A 86 -2.75 4.77 15.54
N ARG A 87 -3.81 4.51 14.78
CA ARG A 87 -4.25 5.40 13.70
C ARG A 87 -4.70 6.77 14.17
N PRO A 88 -5.44 6.95 15.31
CA PRO A 88 -5.72 8.27 15.84
C PRO A 88 -4.47 9.12 16.11
N ALA A 89 -3.45 8.55 16.73
CA ALA A 89 -2.20 9.26 17.00
C ALA A 89 -1.43 9.56 15.70
N PHE A 90 -1.34 8.58 14.82
CA PHE A 90 -0.70 8.73 13.51
C PHE A 90 -1.39 9.79 12.63
N ASP A 91 -2.72 9.76 12.54
CA ASP A 91 -3.48 10.73 11.74
C ASP A 91 -3.36 12.16 12.29
N ARG A 92 -3.21 12.34 13.63
CA ARG A 92 -2.85 13.66 14.23
C ARG A 92 -1.47 14.10 13.80
N GLY A 93 -0.48 13.22 13.84
CA GLY A 93 0.88 13.49 13.38
C GLY A 93 0.95 13.84 11.90
N LEU A 94 0.16 13.18 11.04
CA LEU A 94 0.02 13.54 9.62
C LEU A 94 -0.50 14.98 9.46
N ARG A 95 -1.54 15.36 10.20
CA ARG A 95 -2.06 16.76 10.17
C ARG A 95 -0.98 17.78 10.51
N GLN A 96 -0.20 17.49 11.54
CA GLN A 96 0.87 18.38 11.97
C GLN A 96 1.95 18.51 10.91
N ALA A 97 2.47 17.40 10.40
CA ALA A 97 3.50 17.38 9.36
C ALA A 97 3.06 18.14 8.08
N LEU A 98 1.80 17.98 7.68
CA LEU A 98 1.24 18.69 6.53
C LEU A 98 1.15 20.20 6.76
N ARG A 99 0.74 20.66 7.96
CA ARG A 99 0.69 22.09 8.31
C ARG A 99 2.08 22.72 8.33
N GLU A 100 3.04 22.03 8.95
CA GLU A 100 4.45 22.47 9.02
C GLU A 100 5.08 22.59 7.62
N ALA A 101 4.69 21.73 6.69
CA ALA A 101 5.11 21.81 5.29
C ALA A 101 4.38 22.90 4.48
N GLY A 102 3.47 23.66 5.09
CA GLY A 102 2.71 24.72 4.42
C GLY A 102 1.64 24.18 3.45
N VAL A 103 1.11 22.97 3.68
CA VAL A 103 -0.04 22.45 2.95
C VAL A 103 -1.32 23.11 3.45
N GLN A 104 -2.14 23.66 2.56
CA GLN A 104 -3.47 24.15 2.92
C GLN A 104 -4.39 22.97 3.21
N LEU A 105 -4.84 22.83 4.46
CA LEU A 105 -5.75 21.76 4.88
C LEU A 105 -7.18 22.27 4.93
N ILE A 106 -8.07 21.59 4.21
CA ILE A 106 -9.52 21.82 4.27
C ILE A 106 -10.18 20.58 4.86
N GLU A 107 -10.81 20.77 6.03
CA GLU A 107 -11.58 19.72 6.66
C GLU A 107 -13.02 19.69 6.13
N GLY A 108 -13.40 18.58 5.52
CA GLY A 108 -14.74 18.40 4.99
C GLY A 108 -14.85 17.19 4.08
N ARG A 109 -16.08 16.72 3.94
CA ARG A 109 -16.41 15.63 3.01
C ARG A 109 -16.52 16.17 1.59
N VAL A 110 -15.83 15.55 0.65
CA VAL A 110 -16.00 15.83 -0.78
C VAL A 110 -17.36 15.29 -1.23
N LEU A 111 -18.21 16.21 -1.75
CA LEU A 111 -19.55 15.90 -2.24
C LEU A 111 -19.54 15.59 -3.74
N GLY A 112 -18.71 16.28 -4.51
CA GLY A 112 -18.60 16.09 -5.94
C GLY A 112 -17.28 16.63 -6.49
N VAL A 113 -16.90 16.13 -7.65
CA VAL A 113 -15.76 16.59 -8.45
C VAL A 113 -16.24 16.79 -9.88
N GLN A 114 -16.07 17.99 -10.41
CA GLN A 114 -16.31 18.30 -11.83
C GLN A 114 -14.95 18.55 -12.48
N SER A 115 -14.66 17.81 -13.54
CA SER A 115 -13.39 17.90 -14.28
C SER A 115 -13.65 18.38 -15.70
N THR A 116 -12.86 19.36 -16.12
CA THR A 116 -12.84 19.91 -17.49
C THR A 116 -11.41 19.92 -18.01
N GLU A 117 -11.20 20.30 -19.26
CA GLU A 117 -9.85 20.52 -19.80
C GLU A 117 -9.11 21.67 -19.09
N ALA A 118 -9.83 22.63 -18.51
CA ALA A 118 -9.26 23.76 -17.78
C ALA A 118 -8.90 23.47 -16.32
N GLY A 119 -9.29 22.30 -15.78
CA GLY A 119 -9.01 21.91 -14.40
C GLY A 119 -10.19 21.26 -13.69
N HIS A 120 -10.15 21.30 -12.36
CA HIS A 120 -11.07 20.58 -11.49
C HIS A 120 -11.74 21.54 -10.51
N ARG A 121 -13.05 21.30 -10.28
CA ARG A 121 -13.86 21.96 -9.23
C ARG A 121 -14.31 20.91 -8.24
N VAL A 122 -14.04 21.14 -6.97
CA VAL A 122 -14.34 20.21 -5.88
C VAL A 122 -15.32 20.85 -4.92
N GLN A 123 -16.50 20.25 -4.81
CA GLN A 123 -17.51 20.65 -3.84
C GLN A 123 -17.24 19.95 -2.50
N VAL A 124 -17.10 20.75 -1.45
CA VAL A 124 -16.79 20.27 -0.09
C VAL A 124 -17.90 20.67 0.85
N GLN A 125 -18.36 19.74 1.67
CA GLN A 125 -19.46 19.96 2.61
C GLN A 125 -19.10 21.08 3.60
N GLY A 126 -19.95 22.13 3.64
CA GLY A 126 -19.77 23.26 4.55
C GLY A 126 -18.61 24.20 4.24
N GLN A 127 -18.01 24.09 3.06
CA GLN A 127 -16.88 24.90 2.60
C GLN A 127 -17.17 25.54 1.24
N ALA A 128 -16.42 26.57 0.87
CA ALA A 128 -16.42 27.10 -0.49
C ALA A 128 -15.88 26.07 -1.48
N GLU A 129 -16.33 26.16 -2.73
CA GLU A 129 -15.81 25.32 -3.81
C GLU A 129 -14.31 25.52 -3.99
N GLN A 130 -13.56 24.43 -4.16
CA GLN A 130 -12.13 24.46 -4.40
C GLN A 130 -11.83 24.23 -5.87
N VAL A 131 -10.91 25.01 -6.42
CA VAL A 131 -10.51 24.93 -7.84
C VAL A 131 -9.03 24.67 -7.95
N GLY A 132 -8.63 23.77 -8.84
CA GLY A 132 -7.24 23.44 -9.12
C GLY A 132 -7.01 22.91 -10.51
N GLU A 133 -5.79 23.07 -11.01
CA GLU A 133 -5.38 22.62 -12.34
C GLU A 133 -5.07 21.12 -12.37
N PHE A 134 -4.64 20.56 -11.25
CA PHE A 134 -4.32 19.14 -11.14
C PHE A 134 -5.02 18.50 -9.93
N LEU A 135 -5.51 17.27 -10.10
CA LEU A 135 -6.22 16.52 -9.07
C LEU A 135 -5.49 15.23 -8.70
N VAL A 136 -5.27 15.01 -7.40
CA VAL A 136 -4.81 13.74 -6.86
C VAL A 136 -5.93 13.07 -6.09
N GLU A 137 -6.36 11.90 -6.55
CA GLU A 137 -7.35 11.08 -5.85
C GLU A 137 -6.65 10.14 -4.87
N ALA A 138 -6.81 10.37 -3.57
CA ALA A 138 -6.20 9.61 -2.47
C ALA A 138 -7.20 9.21 -1.38
N ARG A 139 -8.53 9.20 -1.67
CA ARG A 139 -9.61 8.85 -0.70
C ARG A 139 -9.69 7.35 -0.40
N GLY A 140 -8.69 6.58 -0.81
CA GLY A 140 -8.63 5.15 -0.55
C GLY A 140 -9.71 4.37 -1.31
N ARG A 141 -10.17 3.27 -0.73
CA ARG A 141 -11.18 2.38 -1.33
C ARG A 141 -12.54 3.04 -1.58
N GLN A 142 -12.79 4.20 -0.96
CA GLN A 142 -14.02 5.00 -1.14
C GLN A 142 -13.94 5.96 -2.34
N ALA A 143 -12.78 6.03 -3.01
CA ALA A 143 -12.63 6.85 -4.20
C ALA A 143 -13.68 6.43 -5.24
N PRO A 144 -14.50 7.36 -5.77
CA PRO A 144 -15.50 7.04 -6.76
C PRO A 144 -14.86 6.53 -8.03
N VAL A 145 -15.61 5.74 -8.79
CA VAL A 145 -15.27 5.43 -10.17
C VAL A 145 -15.19 6.77 -10.93
N LEU A 146 -14.17 6.95 -11.76
CA LEU A 146 -14.02 8.14 -12.57
C LEU A 146 -15.28 8.42 -13.38
N ASP A 147 -15.64 9.70 -13.49
CA ASP A 147 -16.72 10.16 -14.32
C ASP A 147 -16.53 9.69 -15.78
N LYS A 148 -17.64 9.43 -16.48
CA LYS A 148 -17.62 8.92 -17.87
C LYS A 148 -16.79 9.79 -18.80
N GLY A 149 -16.75 11.11 -18.55
CA GLY A 149 -15.95 12.08 -19.31
C GLY A 149 -14.43 11.93 -19.14
N LEU A 150 -13.96 11.30 -18.07
CA LEU A 150 -12.54 11.05 -17.82
C LEU A 150 -12.09 9.63 -18.23
N ARG A 151 -13.02 8.76 -18.60
CA ARG A 151 -12.74 7.40 -19.06
C ARG A 151 -12.36 7.42 -20.53
N GLN A 152 -11.08 7.40 -20.82
CA GLN A 152 -10.57 7.17 -22.18
C GLN A 152 -10.18 5.69 -22.30
N GLY A 153 -11.01 4.88 -22.97
CA GLY A 153 -10.66 3.51 -23.35
C GLY A 153 -10.34 2.55 -22.19
N ALA A 154 -10.85 2.83 -21.01
CA ALA A 154 -10.53 2.05 -19.82
C ALA A 154 -11.08 0.63 -19.92
N GLY A 155 -10.20 -0.37 -19.91
CA GLY A 155 -10.55 -1.77 -19.69
C GLY A 155 -11.34 -1.97 -18.39
N LYS A 156 -11.82 -3.18 -18.15
CA LYS A 156 -12.41 -3.55 -16.86
C LYS A 156 -11.29 -3.58 -15.81
N GLY A 157 -11.49 -2.91 -14.67
CA GLY A 157 -10.59 -3.06 -13.52
C GLY A 157 -10.57 -4.51 -13.04
N LEU A 158 -9.49 -4.89 -12.39
CA LEU A 158 -9.38 -6.21 -11.77
C LEU A 158 -9.92 -6.15 -10.35
N ARG A 159 -10.78 -7.12 -9.98
CA ARG A 159 -11.38 -7.21 -8.66
C ARG A 159 -11.29 -8.66 -8.17
N GLY A 160 -10.80 -8.82 -6.95
CA GLY A 160 -10.68 -10.12 -6.30
C GLY A 160 -12.00 -10.60 -5.70
N PRO A 161 -12.01 -11.78 -5.05
CA PRO A 161 -13.12 -12.28 -4.28
C PRO A 161 -13.59 -11.25 -3.26
N GLU A 162 -14.91 -11.07 -3.13
CA GLU A 162 -15.45 -10.05 -2.25
C GLU A 162 -15.16 -10.39 -0.79
N THR A 163 -14.40 -9.51 -0.14
CA THR A 163 -13.88 -9.70 1.20
C THR A 163 -14.37 -8.61 2.12
N VAL A 164 -14.85 -8.99 3.29
CA VAL A 164 -15.20 -8.08 4.38
C VAL A 164 -14.28 -8.30 5.57
N SER A 165 -13.85 -7.20 6.20
CA SER A 165 -13.15 -7.22 7.49
C SER A 165 -14.03 -6.58 8.55
N LEU A 166 -14.26 -7.33 9.64
CA LEU A 166 -15.07 -6.96 10.80
C LEU A 166 -14.14 -6.69 11.97
N LEU A 167 -13.80 -5.41 12.20
CA LEU A 167 -12.88 -5.00 13.27
C LEU A 167 -13.66 -4.74 14.55
N ASN A 168 -13.43 -5.58 15.56
CA ASN A 168 -13.93 -5.40 16.93
C ASN A 168 -12.86 -4.68 17.76
N ARG A 169 -13.31 -3.80 18.64
CA ARG A 169 -12.46 -3.10 19.61
C ARG A 169 -13.17 -3.04 20.95
N TRP A 170 -12.46 -3.28 22.04
CA TRP A 170 -12.95 -3.14 23.41
C TRP A 170 -11.82 -2.80 24.37
N GLN A 171 -12.17 -2.38 25.59
CA GLN A 171 -11.23 -2.23 26.68
C GLN A 171 -11.17 -3.55 27.46
N GLY A 172 -9.99 -4.13 27.54
CA GLY A 172 -9.65 -5.27 28.36
C GLY A 172 -8.60 -4.90 29.43
N PRO A 173 -8.01 -5.89 30.10
CA PRO A 173 -7.00 -5.65 31.13
C PRO A 173 -5.70 -5.07 30.54
N VAL A 174 -5.05 -4.21 31.32
CA VAL A 174 -3.70 -3.70 31.04
C VAL A 174 -2.69 -4.85 31.05
N GLY A 175 -1.72 -4.82 30.11
CA GLY A 175 -0.73 -5.89 29.99
C GLY A 175 0.31 -5.63 28.91
N SER A 176 1.10 -6.63 28.55
CA SER A 176 2.09 -6.51 27.50
C SER A 176 1.43 -6.39 26.12
N ALA A 177 2.00 -5.54 25.25
CA ALA A 177 1.59 -5.46 23.86
C ALA A 177 1.85 -6.79 23.14
N ALA A 178 0.87 -7.25 22.39
CA ALA A 178 0.96 -8.49 21.62
C ALA A 178 0.11 -8.42 20.36
N SER A 179 0.46 -9.19 19.34
CA SER A 179 -0.36 -9.40 18.16
C SER A 179 -0.32 -10.85 17.69
N ALA A 180 -1.37 -11.27 16.98
CA ALA A 180 -1.39 -12.58 16.36
C ALA A 180 -2.28 -12.60 15.10
N VAL A 181 -1.98 -13.55 14.21
CA VAL A 181 -2.83 -13.87 13.06
C VAL A 181 -3.03 -15.38 13.01
N TYR A 182 -4.25 -15.81 12.67
CA TYR A 182 -4.54 -17.23 12.55
C TYR A 182 -5.62 -17.51 11.50
N SER A 183 -5.49 -18.68 10.86
CA SER A 183 -6.46 -19.17 9.88
C SER A 183 -7.68 -19.78 10.58
N LEU A 184 -8.83 -19.66 9.92
CA LEU A 184 -10.11 -20.24 10.29
C LEU A 184 -10.66 -21.02 9.11
N GLU A 185 -11.65 -21.88 9.34
CA GLU A 185 -12.28 -22.66 8.30
C GLU A 185 -12.84 -21.79 7.15
N ASP A 186 -13.43 -20.66 7.47
CA ASP A 186 -14.13 -19.75 6.56
C ASP A 186 -13.45 -18.38 6.40
N GLY A 187 -12.17 -18.27 6.79
CA GLY A 187 -11.44 -17.01 6.74
C GLY A 187 -10.20 -16.99 7.60
N TRP A 188 -9.88 -15.82 8.12
CA TRP A 188 -8.76 -15.65 9.06
C TRP A 188 -9.03 -14.48 10.00
N ALA A 189 -8.34 -14.47 11.13
CA ALA A 189 -8.42 -13.38 12.09
C ALA A 189 -7.03 -12.81 12.41
N TRP A 190 -6.99 -11.49 12.58
CA TRP A 190 -5.89 -10.77 13.20
C TRP A 190 -6.33 -10.21 14.54
N MET A 191 -5.47 -10.25 15.53
CA MET A 191 -5.75 -9.73 16.85
C MET A 191 -4.55 -8.99 17.42
N ALA A 192 -4.83 -7.99 18.26
CA ALA A 192 -3.81 -7.24 18.96
C ALA A 192 -4.32 -6.74 20.32
N ARG A 193 -3.41 -6.62 21.25
CA ARG A 193 -3.60 -5.97 22.55
C ARG A 193 -2.50 -4.92 22.73
N ARG A 194 -2.89 -3.71 23.06
CA ARG A 194 -1.97 -2.66 23.46
C ARG A 194 -1.66 -2.74 24.97
N ALA A 195 -0.57 -2.12 25.40
CA ALA A 195 -0.19 -2.09 26.81
C ALA A 195 -1.25 -1.39 27.71
N ASP A 196 -2.01 -0.44 27.17
CA ASP A 196 -3.11 0.27 27.86
C ASP A 196 -4.40 -0.56 27.98
N GLY A 197 -4.39 -1.82 27.53
CA GLY A 197 -5.54 -2.71 27.56
C GLY A 197 -6.51 -2.58 26.38
N GLN A 198 -6.26 -1.69 25.42
CA GLN A 198 -7.06 -1.67 24.19
C GLN A 198 -6.86 -2.96 23.39
N CYS A 199 -7.96 -3.70 23.20
CA CYS A 199 -7.99 -4.97 22.47
C CYS A 199 -8.65 -4.79 21.11
N TYR A 200 -8.11 -5.50 20.13
CA TYR A 200 -8.60 -5.49 18.75
C TYR A 200 -8.65 -6.91 18.21
N TRP A 201 -9.74 -7.26 17.56
CA TRP A 201 -9.92 -8.52 16.86
C TRP A 201 -10.59 -8.26 15.52
N GLN A 202 -9.91 -8.56 14.42
CA GLN A 202 -10.43 -8.41 13.08
C GLN A 202 -10.69 -9.78 12.47
N LEU A 203 -11.93 -10.04 12.13
CA LEU A 203 -12.35 -11.22 11.39
C LEU A 203 -12.46 -10.86 9.91
N THR A 204 -11.81 -11.63 9.04
CA THR A 204 -11.82 -11.43 7.58
C THR A 204 -12.46 -12.63 6.91
N LEU A 205 -13.54 -12.37 6.17
CA LEU A 205 -14.43 -13.38 5.59
C LEU A 205 -14.72 -13.08 4.12
N ASP A 206 -15.17 -14.13 3.42
CA ASP A 206 -15.73 -14.01 2.08
C ASP A 206 -17.20 -13.62 2.14
N VAL A 207 -17.59 -12.56 1.42
CA VAL A 207 -18.96 -12.05 1.46
C VAL A 207 -19.98 -13.05 0.89
N ALA A 208 -19.57 -13.82 -0.14
CA ALA A 208 -20.46 -14.73 -0.83
C ALA A 208 -20.79 -16.01 -0.02
N SER A 209 -19.83 -16.49 0.78
CA SER A 209 -19.93 -17.79 1.46
C SER A 209 -20.09 -17.72 2.98
N ALA A 210 -19.85 -16.57 3.62
CA ALA A 210 -19.81 -16.49 5.09
C ALA A 210 -21.17 -16.49 5.77
N GLY A 211 -22.28 -16.39 5.05
CA GLY A 211 -23.62 -16.36 5.65
C GLY A 211 -23.78 -15.26 6.69
N LEU A 212 -23.26 -14.05 6.43
CA LEU A 212 -23.25 -12.94 7.37
C LEU A 212 -24.66 -12.54 7.83
N PRO A 213 -24.87 -12.34 9.13
CA PRO A 213 -26.16 -11.87 9.63
C PRO A 213 -26.41 -10.39 9.27
N GLY A 214 -27.60 -9.93 9.52
CA GLY A 214 -27.96 -8.52 9.35
C GLY A 214 -27.08 -7.59 10.21
N LYS A 215 -26.96 -6.33 9.80
CA LYS A 215 -26.06 -5.33 10.41
C LYS A 215 -26.19 -5.23 11.93
N VAL A 216 -27.39 -5.33 12.46
CA VAL A 216 -27.66 -5.23 13.92
C VAL A 216 -27.07 -6.41 14.69
N GLN A 217 -26.98 -7.59 14.07
CA GLN A 217 -26.51 -8.83 14.68
C GLN A 217 -25.01 -9.05 14.50
N LEU A 218 -24.32 -8.27 13.65
CA LEU A 218 -22.89 -8.46 13.35
C LEU A 218 -22.00 -8.37 14.58
N LEU A 219 -22.31 -7.51 15.54
CA LEU A 219 -21.52 -7.36 16.77
C LEU A 219 -21.57 -8.64 17.59
N GLU A 220 -22.77 -9.19 17.81
CA GLU A 220 -22.97 -10.43 18.55
C GLU A 220 -22.37 -11.63 17.80
N TYR A 221 -22.54 -11.69 16.49
CA TYR A 221 -21.88 -12.69 15.64
C TYR A 221 -20.36 -12.70 15.84
N CYS A 222 -19.72 -11.54 15.79
CA CYS A 222 -18.28 -11.44 16.01
C CYS A 222 -17.88 -11.85 17.43
N ARG A 223 -18.68 -11.49 18.45
CA ARG A 223 -18.45 -11.87 19.85
C ARG A 223 -18.46 -13.39 20.01
N GLN A 224 -19.49 -14.05 19.48
CA GLN A 224 -19.63 -15.51 19.53
C GLN A 224 -18.47 -16.21 18.81
N ARG A 225 -18.09 -15.73 17.61
CA ARG A 225 -16.95 -16.26 16.86
C ARG A 225 -15.64 -16.14 17.63
N ARG A 226 -15.40 -15.01 18.30
CA ARG A 226 -14.20 -14.80 19.12
C ARG A 226 -14.21 -15.72 20.34
N GLN A 227 -15.32 -15.83 21.05
CA GLN A 227 -15.46 -16.69 22.21
C GLN A 227 -15.36 -18.18 21.87
N ALA A 228 -15.78 -18.59 20.69
CA ALA A 228 -15.61 -19.96 20.20
C ALA A 228 -14.16 -20.30 19.85
N SER A 229 -13.32 -19.30 19.52
CA SER A 229 -11.92 -19.50 19.16
C SER A 229 -11.06 -19.74 20.38
N ALA A 230 -10.43 -20.91 20.48
CA ALA A 230 -9.49 -21.23 21.56
C ALA A 230 -8.31 -20.24 21.61
N MET A 231 -7.74 -19.91 20.45
CA MET A 231 -6.62 -18.97 20.34
C MET A 231 -7.01 -17.56 20.80
N ALA A 232 -8.21 -17.08 20.45
CA ALA A 232 -8.66 -15.76 20.88
C ALA A 232 -8.91 -15.73 22.41
N ARG A 233 -9.48 -16.79 23.01
CA ARG A 233 -9.64 -16.91 24.46
C ARG A 233 -8.30 -16.89 25.18
N GLU A 234 -7.33 -17.66 24.70
CA GLU A 234 -5.97 -17.67 25.26
C GLU A 234 -5.32 -16.29 25.15
N PHE A 235 -5.43 -15.64 23.98
CA PHE A 235 -4.77 -14.36 23.71
C PHE A 235 -5.30 -13.20 24.54
N PHE A 236 -6.62 -13.12 24.72
CA PHE A 236 -7.26 -12.00 25.42
C PHE A 236 -7.52 -12.28 26.90
N ALA A 237 -7.39 -13.54 27.36
CA ALA A 237 -7.83 -14.03 28.64
C ALA A 237 -9.33 -13.78 28.92
N ASP A 238 -9.87 -14.34 30.00
CA ASP A 238 -11.26 -14.16 30.39
C ASP A 238 -11.40 -12.82 31.15
N GLY A 239 -11.76 -11.77 30.46
CA GLY A 239 -12.02 -10.45 31.03
C GLY A 239 -13.32 -9.86 30.50
N GLU A 240 -13.95 -8.95 31.29
CA GLU A 240 -15.10 -8.20 30.83
C GLU A 240 -14.75 -7.31 29.64
N GLU A 241 -15.57 -7.41 28.58
CA GLU A 241 -15.43 -6.60 27.37
C GLU A 241 -16.19 -5.28 27.56
N GLN A 242 -15.47 -4.27 28.01
CA GLN A 242 -16.06 -2.95 28.16
C GLN A 242 -15.99 -2.16 26.85
N GLN A 243 -17.03 -1.38 26.54
CA GLN A 243 -17.09 -0.50 25.38
C GLN A 243 -16.82 -1.23 24.04
N LEU A 244 -17.48 -2.37 23.82
CA LEU A 244 -17.34 -3.15 22.59
C LEU A 244 -17.89 -2.39 21.37
N HIS A 245 -17.05 -2.19 20.37
CA HIS A 245 -17.41 -1.54 19.11
C HIS A 245 -17.07 -2.43 17.92
N LEU A 246 -17.83 -2.28 16.83
CA LEU A 246 -17.60 -2.98 15.56
C LEU A 246 -17.52 -1.98 14.39
N HIS A 247 -16.52 -2.16 13.55
CA HIS A 247 -16.39 -1.48 12.27
C HIS A 247 -16.26 -2.51 11.14
N ALA A 248 -17.25 -2.53 10.23
CA ALA A 248 -17.21 -3.35 9.03
C ALA A 248 -16.68 -2.54 7.84
N ARG A 249 -15.78 -3.13 7.06
CA ARG A 249 -15.23 -2.52 5.85
C ARG A 249 -14.97 -3.55 4.76
N SER A 250 -15.10 -3.15 3.51
CA SER A 250 -14.61 -3.97 2.40
C SER A 250 -13.08 -4.06 2.42
N SER A 251 -12.57 -5.26 2.28
CA SER A 251 -11.14 -5.56 2.14
C SER A 251 -10.83 -6.25 0.81
N THR A 252 -11.77 -6.21 -0.14
CA THR A 252 -11.63 -6.77 -1.49
C THR A 252 -10.43 -6.15 -2.21
N ALA A 253 -9.63 -6.97 -2.85
CA ALA A 253 -8.54 -6.49 -3.71
C ALA A 253 -9.11 -5.82 -4.96
N ILE A 254 -8.60 -4.63 -5.31
CA ILE A 254 -9.10 -3.83 -6.44
C ILE A 254 -7.92 -3.16 -7.15
N LEU A 255 -7.85 -3.34 -8.47
CA LEU A 255 -7.03 -2.52 -9.36
C LEU A 255 -7.93 -1.65 -10.21
N ASN A 256 -7.80 -0.35 -10.10
CA ASN A 256 -8.54 0.56 -10.97
C ASN A 256 -7.97 0.54 -12.39
N PRO A 257 -8.82 0.53 -13.41
CA PRO A 257 -8.39 0.36 -14.81
C PRO A 257 -7.66 1.57 -15.36
N GLN A 258 -7.85 2.73 -14.74
CA GLN A 258 -7.18 3.95 -15.13
C GLN A 258 -6.75 4.72 -13.89
N VAL A 259 -5.45 4.92 -13.75
CA VAL A 259 -4.84 5.53 -12.56
C VAL A 259 -4.16 6.87 -12.82
N CYS A 260 -4.10 7.29 -14.09
CA CYS A 260 -3.47 8.54 -14.46
C CYS A 260 -4.12 9.12 -15.74
N GLY A 261 -4.31 10.43 -15.78
CA GLY A 261 -4.73 11.21 -16.94
C GLY A 261 -3.82 12.41 -17.18
N ALA A 262 -4.25 13.35 -18.00
CA ALA A 262 -3.46 14.55 -18.32
C ALA A 262 -3.31 15.49 -17.12
N HIS A 263 -4.37 15.62 -16.31
CA HIS A 263 -4.47 16.59 -15.20
C HIS A 263 -4.91 15.93 -13.88
N TRP A 264 -4.82 14.62 -13.78
CA TRP A 264 -5.19 13.90 -12.57
C TRP A 264 -4.43 12.58 -12.46
N LEU A 265 -4.30 12.08 -11.23
CA LEU A 265 -3.84 10.71 -10.95
C LEU A 265 -4.44 10.16 -9.66
N ARG A 266 -4.39 8.83 -9.52
CA ARG A 266 -4.79 8.08 -8.32
C ARG A 266 -3.56 7.54 -7.62
N VAL A 267 -3.58 7.56 -6.29
CA VAL A 267 -2.53 6.96 -5.45
C VAL A 267 -3.13 6.15 -4.31
N GLY A 268 -2.33 5.27 -3.73
CA GLY A 268 -2.75 4.42 -2.62
C GLY A 268 -3.93 3.53 -3.00
N ASP A 269 -4.79 3.25 -2.03
CA ASP A 269 -5.96 2.40 -2.24
C ASP A 269 -6.98 2.97 -3.25
N ALA A 270 -6.85 4.23 -3.65
CA ALA A 270 -7.64 4.80 -4.74
C ALA A 270 -7.14 4.34 -6.11
N ALA A 271 -5.87 3.99 -6.25
CA ALA A 271 -5.29 3.42 -7.47
C ALA A 271 -5.38 1.89 -7.46
N MET A 272 -4.91 1.28 -6.41
CA MET A 272 -4.95 -0.16 -6.16
C MET A 272 -5.07 -0.46 -4.68
N ALA A 273 -5.85 -1.46 -4.34
CA ALA A 273 -5.98 -1.97 -2.98
C ALA A 273 -5.80 -3.48 -3.00
N VAL A 274 -4.97 -4.02 -2.12
CA VAL A 274 -4.70 -5.45 -2.05
C VAL A 274 -5.40 -6.09 -0.86
N ASP A 275 -5.38 -7.42 -0.83
CA ASP A 275 -5.88 -8.21 0.28
C ASP A 275 -5.06 -7.91 1.56
N PRO A 276 -5.72 -7.75 2.72
CA PRO A 276 -5.04 -7.37 3.96
C PRO A 276 -4.11 -8.46 4.53
N LEU A 277 -4.22 -9.72 4.10
CA LEU A 277 -3.39 -10.82 4.60
C LEU A 277 -1.89 -10.56 4.40
N SER A 278 -1.53 -9.89 3.32
CA SER A 278 -0.13 -9.55 3.05
C SER A 278 0.50 -8.59 4.07
N GLY A 279 -0.31 -7.92 4.92
CA GLY A 279 0.16 -6.93 5.91
C GLY A 279 0.84 -5.69 5.31
N ASN A 280 0.73 -5.48 3.99
CA ASN A 280 1.49 -4.46 3.27
C ASN A 280 0.66 -3.27 2.77
N GLY A 281 -0.58 -3.08 3.22
CA GLY A 281 -1.49 -2.04 2.70
C GLY A 281 -0.89 -0.63 2.70
N ILE A 282 -0.29 -0.19 3.82
CA ILE A 282 0.36 1.13 3.91
C ILE A 282 1.59 1.20 3.00
N PHE A 283 2.43 0.15 2.96
CA PHE A 283 3.60 0.10 2.09
C PHE A 283 3.22 0.26 0.61
N GLN A 284 2.17 -0.43 0.17
CA GLN A 284 1.68 -0.35 -1.21
C GLN A 284 1.07 1.01 -1.52
N SER A 285 0.33 1.57 -0.57
CA SER A 285 -0.20 2.94 -0.70
C SER A 285 0.94 3.95 -0.89
N LEU A 286 2.02 3.84 -0.11
CA LEU A 286 3.20 4.69 -0.24
C LEU A 286 3.97 4.44 -1.54
N SER A 287 4.09 3.19 -1.99
CA SER A 287 4.84 2.84 -3.21
C SER A 287 4.32 3.57 -4.46
N SER A 288 3.00 3.75 -4.60
CA SER A 288 2.41 4.56 -5.67
C SER A 288 2.53 6.07 -5.40
N ALA A 289 2.49 6.49 -4.14
CA ALA A 289 2.48 7.88 -3.73
C ALA A 289 3.86 8.55 -3.80
N LEU A 290 4.93 7.85 -3.44
CA LEU A 290 6.30 8.40 -3.42
C LEU A 290 6.80 8.81 -4.81
N GLN A 291 6.30 8.18 -5.85
CA GLN A 291 6.67 8.48 -7.24
C GLN A 291 5.75 9.53 -7.89
N ALA A 292 4.55 9.72 -7.34
CA ALA A 292 3.53 10.61 -7.89
C ALA A 292 3.99 12.08 -8.04
N PRO A 293 4.75 12.68 -7.12
CA PRO A 293 5.24 14.05 -7.29
C PRO A 293 6.06 14.25 -8.58
N ALA A 294 6.95 13.31 -8.92
CA ALA A 294 7.73 13.37 -10.15
C ALA A 294 6.87 13.17 -11.41
N VAL A 295 5.86 12.29 -11.34
CA VAL A 295 4.89 12.11 -12.41
C VAL A 295 4.11 13.40 -12.64
N ILE A 296 3.57 14.00 -11.57
CA ILE A 296 2.82 15.27 -11.64
C ILE A 296 3.71 16.39 -12.19
N ASN A 297 4.94 16.51 -11.66
CA ASN A 297 5.91 17.48 -12.13
C ASN A 297 6.18 17.35 -13.64
N THR A 298 6.31 16.11 -14.13
CA THR A 298 6.50 15.84 -15.57
C THR A 298 5.26 16.22 -16.37
N LEU A 299 4.06 15.85 -15.91
CA LEU A 299 2.80 16.20 -16.61
C LEU A 299 2.59 17.71 -16.73
N LEU A 300 3.02 18.48 -15.72
CA LEU A 300 2.88 19.93 -15.69
C LEU A 300 4.00 20.67 -16.42
N GLN A 301 5.27 20.22 -16.27
CA GLN A 301 6.43 20.94 -16.79
C GLN A 301 6.86 20.46 -18.18
N ARG A 302 6.55 19.20 -18.54
CA ARG A 302 6.96 18.57 -19.81
C ARG A 302 5.77 17.89 -20.49
N PRO A 303 4.80 18.65 -21.05
CA PRO A 303 3.60 18.07 -21.69
C PRO A 303 3.92 17.08 -22.81
N GLN A 304 5.06 17.25 -23.49
CA GLN A 304 5.55 16.33 -24.52
C GLN A 304 5.88 14.94 -23.97
N ASN A 305 6.22 14.82 -22.69
CA ASN A 305 6.51 13.54 -22.00
C ASN A 305 5.26 12.94 -21.30
N ARG A 306 4.07 13.46 -21.59
CA ARG A 306 2.81 12.99 -20.95
C ARG A 306 2.61 11.49 -21.06
N ALA A 307 2.74 10.93 -22.25
CA ALA A 307 2.57 9.50 -22.47
C ALA A 307 3.58 8.67 -21.67
N LEU A 308 4.82 9.16 -21.56
CA LEU A 308 5.88 8.52 -20.76
C LEU A 308 5.53 8.52 -19.26
N ALA A 309 5.09 9.66 -18.74
CA ALA A 309 4.72 9.80 -17.33
C ALA A 309 3.50 8.94 -16.96
N GLN A 310 2.49 8.91 -17.83
CA GLN A 310 1.30 8.05 -17.64
C GLN A 310 1.68 6.56 -17.69
N ARG A 311 2.50 6.16 -18.65
CA ARG A 311 3.02 4.79 -18.75
C ARG A 311 3.79 4.40 -17.50
N PHE A 312 4.70 5.26 -17.02
CA PHE A 312 5.48 5.03 -15.80
C PHE A 312 4.58 4.76 -14.59
N HIS A 313 3.60 5.61 -14.34
CA HIS A 313 2.70 5.46 -13.18
C HIS A 313 1.80 4.24 -13.32
N GLY A 314 1.17 4.07 -14.48
CA GLY A 314 0.24 2.98 -14.76
C GLY A 314 0.88 1.60 -14.63
N GLN A 315 2.02 1.37 -15.31
CA GLN A 315 2.73 0.10 -15.27
C GLN A 315 3.21 -0.27 -13.86
N ARG A 316 3.66 0.71 -13.06
CA ARG A 316 4.11 0.45 -11.69
C ARG A 316 2.96 0.11 -10.75
N VAL A 317 1.83 0.79 -10.86
CA VAL A 317 0.62 0.46 -10.09
C VAL A 317 0.14 -0.95 -10.43
N GLU A 318 0.05 -1.29 -11.72
CA GLU A 318 -0.37 -2.60 -12.18
C GLU A 318 0.60 -3.71 -11.74
N HIS A 319 1.91 -3.52 -11.95
CA HIS A 319 2.94 -4.48 -11.55
C HIS A 319 2.92 -4.75 -10.03
N LEU A 320 2.85 -3.69 -9.22
CA LEU A 320 2.76 -3.82 -7.76
C LEU A 320 1.49 -4.58 -7.35
N PHE A 321 0.34 -4.25 -7.94
CA PHE A 321 -0.90 -4.95 -7.66
C PHE A 321 -0.78 -6.44 -7.94
N GLN A 322 -0.34 -6.81 -9.15
CA GLN A 322 -0.19 -8.21 -9.56
C GLN A 322 0.76 -8.98 -8.64
N ARG A 323 1.91 -8.39 -8.32
CA ARG A 323 2.89 -9.00 -7.43
C ARG A 323 2.31 -9.30 -6.05
N PHE A 324 1.65 -8.31 -5.44
CA PHE A 324 1.09 -8.49 -4.09
C PHE A 324 -0.17 -9.36 -4.08
N ALA A 325 -0.96 -9.35 -5.14
CA ALA A 325 -2.08 -10.26 -5.30
C ALA A 325 -1.60 -11.73 -5.38
N ARG A 326 -0.51 -11.99 -6.11
CA ARG A 326 0.13 -13.32 -6.20
C ARG A 326 0.75 -13.74 -4.87
N ILE A 327 1.43 -12.84 -4.15
CA ILE A 327 1.94 -13.11 -2.79
C ILE A 327 0.78 -13.49 -1.86
N GLY A 328 -0.33 -12.75 -1.90
CA GLY A 328 -1.53 -13.09 -1.12
C GLY A 328 -2.10 -14.46 -1.49
N ARG A 329 -2.21 -14.77 -2.79
CA ARG A 329 -2.60 -16.09 -3.30
C ARG A 329 -1.73 -17.20 -2.72
N ASP A 330 -0.40 -17.01 -2.73
CA ASP A 330 0.54 -18.03 -2.27
C ASP A 330 0.37 -18.28 -0.76
N PHE A 331 0.13 -17.24 0.06
CA PHE A 331 -0.25 -17.41 1.47
C PHE A 331 -1.57 -18.16 1.66
N TYR A 332 -2.58 -17.89 0.82
CA TYR A 332 -3.84 -18.65 0.85
C TYR A 332 -3.67 -20.08 0.38
N ALA A 333 -2.77 -20.33 -0.58
CA ALA A 333 -2.48 -21.66 -1.06
C ALA A 333 -1.67 -22.51 -0.08
N ASP A 334 -0.88 -21.88 0.80
CA ASP A 334 -0.10 -22.51 1.87
C ASP A 334 -0.99 -23.14 2.96
N GLU A 335 -2.16 -22.57 3.24
CA GLU A 335 -3.13 -23.15 4.19
C GLU A 335 -3.85 -24.35 3.56
N GLN A 336 -3.46 -25.57 3.94
CA GLN A 336 -3.98 -26.81 3.38
C GLN A 336 -5.15 -27.41 4.18
N ARG A 337 -5.28 -27.10 5.47
CA ARG A 337 -6.32 -27.68 6.33
C ARG A 337 -7.74 -27.34 5.85
N TRP A 338 -7.90 -26.18 5.24
CA TRP A 338 -9.18 -25.63 4.80
C TRP A 338 -9.28 -25.50 3.28
N SER A 339 -8.41 -26.23 2.53
CA SER A 339 -8.27 -26.10 1.08
C SER A 339 -9.57 -26.24 0.29
N GLU A 340 -10.52 -27.05 0.78
CA GLU A 340 -11.80 -27.33 0.13
C GLU A 340 -12.90 -26.31 0.48
N GLN A 341 -12.64 -25.43 1.45
CA GLN A 341 -13.63 -24.44 1.86
C GLN A 341 -13.74 -23.28 0.85
N PRO A 342 -14.94 -22.73 0.62
CA PRO A 342 -15.18 -21.70 -0.40
C PRO A 342 -14.29 -20.46 -0.28
N PHE A 343 -14.03 -19.99 0.95
CA PHE A 343 -13.14 -18.85 1.22
C PHE A 343 -11.74 -19.08 0.63
N TRP A 344 -11.16 -20.25 0.89
CA TRP A 344 -9.80 -20.62 0.48
C TRP A 344 -9.74 -20.94 -1.01
N GLN A 345 -10.70 -21.69 -1.54
CA GLN A 345 -10.77 -22.00 -2.97
C GLN A 345 -10.83 -20.74 -3.83
N ALA A 346 -11.63 -19.74 -3.45
CA ALA A 346 -11.76 -18.51 -4.20
C ALA A 346 -10.44 -17.70 -4.29
N ARG A 347 -9.52 -17.85 -3.31
CA ARG A 347 -8.33 -17.01 -3.16
C ARG A 347 -7.04 -17.70 -3.59
N ARG A 348 -6.93 -19.02 -3.46
CA ARG A 348 -5.70 -19.77 -3.77
C ARG A 348 -5.34 -19.85 -5.26
N HIS A 349 -6.23 -19.39 -6.14
CA HIS A 349 -6.03 -19.38 -7.60
C HIS A 349 -6.13 -17.96 -8.19
N TRP A 350 -6.46 -16.96 -7.40
CA TRP A 350 -6.61 -15.59 -7.86
C TRP A 350 -5.33 -14.77 -7.55
N PRO A 351 -4.82 -13.91 -8.47
CA PRO A 351 -5.42 -13.44 -9.74
C PRO A 351 -5.14 -14.35 -10.95
N ASP A 352 -4.09 -15.15 -10.90
CA ASP A 352 -3.61 -16.01 -11.98
C ASP A 352 -2.70 -17.13 -11.42
N GLN A 353 -2.07 -17.93 -12.29
CA GLN A 353 -1.13 -18.99 -11.92
C GLN A 353 0.35 -18.59 -12.06
N GLN A 354 0.65 -17.33 -12.37
CA GLN A 354 2.04 -16.89 -12.48
C GLN A 354 2.70 -16.82 -11.10
N GLN A 355 3.99 -17.07 -11.03
CA GLN A 355 4.75 -16.94 -9.78
C GLN A 355 4.81 -15.48 -9.31
N ALA A 356 4.74 -15.26 -7.99
CA ALA A 356 4.90 -13.93 -7.39
C ALA A 356 6.34 -13.41 -7.56
N HIS A 357 7.31 -14.33 -7.57
CA HIS A 357 8.72 -14.09 -7.82
C HIS A 357 9.21 -15.02 -8.92
N ALA A 358 9.80 -14.46 -9.96
CA ALA A 358 10.43 -15.26 -11.00
C ALA A 358 11.80 -15.77 -10.53
N SER A 359 12.18 -16.95 -11.03
CA SER A 359 13.52 -17.49 -10.80
C SER A 359 14.59 -16.56 -11.36
N VAL A 360 15.68 -16.41 -10.62
CA VAL A 360 16.80 -15.60 -11.05
C VAL A 360 17.63 -16.31 -12.11
N ASP A 361 17.98 -15.57 -13.18
CA ASP A 361 18.87 -16.05 -14.23
C ASP A 361 19.68 -14.86 -14.77
N PHE A 362 20.99 -14.87 -14.50
CA PHE A 362 21.88 -13.81 -14.98
C PHE A 362 21.97 -13.75 -16.52
N ALA A 363 21.85 -14.88 -17.19
CA ALA A 363 21.88 -14.93 -18.65
C ALA A 363 20.64 -14.27 -19.28
N ALA A 364 19.50 -14.30 -18.58
CA ALA A 364 18.26 -13.70 -19.00
C ALA A 364 18.18 -12.17 -18.79
N LEU A 365 19.19 -11.55 -18.19
CA LEU A 365 19.23 -10.09 -18.02
C LEU A 365 19.27 -9.39 -19.38
N ARG A 366 18.40 -8.39 -19.57
CA ARG A 366 18.31 -7.60 -20.80
C ARG A 366 18.48 -6.13 -20.49
N ILE A 367 18.98 -5.36 -21.48
CA ILE A 367 19.03 -3.90 -21.40
C ILE A 367 17.95 -3.38 -22.32
N GLU A 368 17.04 -2.58 -21.76
CA GLU A 368 15.91 -2.00 -22.50
C GLU A 368 15.78 -0.51 -22.16
N ARG A 369 15.16 0.26 -23.07
CA ARG A 369 14.76 1.66 -22.79
C ARG A 369 13.45 1.63 -22.00
N ALA A 370 13.45 2.26 -20.83
CA ALA A 370 12.26 2.33 -19.98
C ALA A 370 12.15 3.66 -19.25
N PRO A 371 10.94 4.01 -18.78
CA PRO A 371 10.74 5.20 -17.96
C PRO A 371 11.42 5.07 -16.60
N VAL A 372 12.17 6.10 -16.21
CA VAL A 372 12.88 6.21 -14.91
C VAL A 372 12.58 7.54 -14.23
N LEU A 373 12.90 7.64 -12.93
CA LEU A 373 12.89 8.91 -12.21
C LEU A 373 14.29 9.53 -12.21
N ARG A 374 14.40 10.74 -12.77
CA ARG A 374 15.64 11.51 -12.80
C ARG A 374 15.33 12.96 -12.47
N ASP A 375 16.03 13.53 -11.48
CA ASP A 375 15.92 14.95 -11.09
C ASP A 375 14.49 15.44 -10.85
N GLY A 376 13.68 14.62 -10.20
CA GLY A 376 12.27 14.93 -9.90
C GLY A 376 11.32 14.91 -11.11
N LEU A 377 11.72 14.27 -12.20
CA LEU A 377 10.95 14.11 -13.44
C LEU A 377 10.96 12.65 -13.88
N VAL A 378 9.99 12.30 -14.73
CA VAL A 378 10.01 11.04 -15.49
C VAL A 378 10.76 11.26 -16.80
N ASP A 379 11.80 10.45 -17.02
CA ASP A 379 12.65 10.46 -18.20
C ASP A 379 12.83 9.05 -18.74
N GLU A 380 13.53 8.85 -19.82
CA GLU A 380 13.91 7.53 -20.36
C GLU A 380 15.39 7.24 -20.16
N ALA A 381 15.70 6.03 -19.71
CA ALA A 381 17.06 5.53 -19.63
C ALA A 381 17.16 4.06 -20.02
N ASP A 382 18.38 3.61 -20.28
CA ASP A 382 18.68 2.19 -20.36
C ASP A 382 18.59 1.60 -18.95
N VAL A 383 17.78 0.57 -18.79
CA VAL A 383 17.59 -0.17 -17.54
C VAL A 383 17.95 -1.63 -17.72
N VAL A 384 18.28 -2.30 -16.64
CA VAL A 384 18.46 -3.76 -16.65
C VAL A 384 17.15 -4.41 -16.25
N VAL A 385 16.53 -5.11 -17.19
CA VAL A 385 15.34 -5.93 -16.97
C VAL A 385 15.78 -7.31 -16.49
N THR A 386 15.19 -7.74 -15.38
CA THR A 386 15.37 -9.09 -14.83
C THR A 386 14.05 -9.86 -14.87
N PRO A 387 14.04 -11.19 -14.77
CA PRO A 387 12.80 -11.95 -14.70
C PRO A 387 11.87 -11.48 -13.58
N ASP A 388 12.43 -11.11 -12.41
CA ASP A 388 11.66 -10.64 -11.24
C ASP A 388 11.34 -9.13 -11.27
N GLN A 389 12.02 -8.34 -12.09
CA GLN A 389 11.83 -6.89 -12.26
C GLN A 389 11.60 -6.51 -13.72
N PRO A 390 10.42 -6.81 -14.28
CA PRO A 390 10.14 -6.62 -15.71
C PRO A 390 10.07 -5.15 -16.13
N LEU A 391 9.88 -4.22 -15.19
CA LEU A 391 9.93 -2.77 -15.46
C LEU A 391 11.35 -2.21 -15.49
N GLY A 392 12.34 -3.06 -15.22
CA GLY A 392 13.76 -2.71 -15.22
C GLY A 392 14.24 -1.95 -13.98
N ILE A 393 15.52 -2.07 -13.72
CA ILE A 393 16.22 -1.38 -12.64
C ILE A 393 17.23 -0.43 -13.31
N TRP A 394 17.13 0.86 -13.02
CA TRP A 394 18.03 1.86 -13.57
C TRP A 394 19.37 1.85 -12.83
N HIS A 395 19.34 2.03 -11.51
CA HIS A 395 20.54 2.09 -10.68
C HIS A 395 20.37 1.38 -9.33
N VAL A 396 21.48 0.98 -8.73
CA VAL A 396 21.59 0.50 -7.35
C VAL A 396 22.69 1.31 -6.67
N GLN A 397 22.37 2.00 -5.57
CA GLN A 397 23.30 2.89 -4.84
C GLN A 397 24.01 3.91 -5.75
N GLY A 398 23.26 4.52 -6.69
CA GLY A 398 23.79 5.50 -7.64
C GLY A 398 24.64 4.91 -8.79
N VAL A 399 24.84 3.58 -8.82
CA VAL A 399 25.54 2.90 -9.92
C VAL A 399 24.52 2.51 -10.99
N GLU A 400 24.62 3.12 -12.18
CA GLU A 400 23.79 2.74 -13.31
C GLU A 400 24.08 1.30 -13.77
N LEU A 401 23.05 0.46 -13.82
CA LEU A 401 23.21 -0.98 -14.07
C LEU A 401 23.46 -1.32 -15.54
N ALA A 402 22.89 -0.59 -16.48
CA ALA A 402 23.04 -0.91 -17.90
C ALA A 402 24.48 -0.73 -18.40
N PRO A 403 25.21 0.38 -18.10
CA PRO A 403 26.62 0.50 -18.39
C PRO A 403 27.47 -0.55 -17.65
N LEU A 404 27.14 -0.85 -16.41
CA LEU A 404 27.82 -1.89 -15.64
C LEU A 404 27.67 -3.27 -16.30
N LEU A 405 26.44 -3.66 -16.68
CA LEU A 405 26.17 -4.95 -17.31
C LEU A 405 26.91 -5.10 -18.67
N ARG A 406 27.00 -4.01 -19.46
CA ARG A 406 27.81 -4.00 -20.70
C ARG A 406 29.27 -4.27 -20.40
N ARG A 407 29.85 -3.59 -19.39
CA ARG A 407 31.27 -3.83 -18.99
C ARG A 407 31.48 -5.24 -18.46
N LEU A 408 30.57 -5.75 -17.64
CA LEU A 408 30.62 -7.14 -17.12
C LEU A 408 30.72 -8.16 -18.26
N ARG A 409 29.90 -7.98 -19.31
CA ARG A 409 29.83 -8.89 -20.45
C ARG A 409 31.07 -8.79 -21.36
N SER A 410 31.69 -7.62 -21.44
CA SER A 410 32.84 -7.38 -22.34
C SER A 410 34.22 -7.55 -21.68
N GLN A 411 34.35 -7.26 -20.39
CA GLN A 411 35.62 -7.14 -19.69
C GLN A 411 35.75 -8.03 -18.44
N GLY A 412 34.64 -8.68 -18.04
CA GLY A 412 34.60 -9.48 -16.83
C GLY A 412 34.45 -8.65 -15.54
N ALA A 413 34.22 -9.35 -14.42
CA ALA A 413 33.82 -8.74 -13.14
C ALA A 413 34.93 -7.85 -12.53
N ALA A 414 36.20 -8.27 -12.60
CA ALA A 414 37.29 -7.54 -11.99
C ALA A 414 37.42 -6.11 -12.56
N GLN A 415 37.40 -5.98 -13.89
CA GLN A 415 37.50 -4.69 -14.55
C GLN A 415 36.19 -3.86 -14.46
N ALA A 416 35.04 -4.51 -14.55
CA ALA A 416 33.74 -3.82 -14.47
C ALA A 416 33.48 -3.19 -13.10
N LEU A 417 33.96 -3.82 -12.02
CA LEU A 417 33.75 -3.36 -10.64
C LEU A 417 34.87 -2.46 -10.12
N ALA A 418 36.05 -2.41 -10.79
CA ALA A 418 37.21 -1.62 -10.36
C ALA A 418 36.91 -0.12 -10.11
N PRO A 419 36.06 0.57 -10.92
CA PRO A 419 35.79 1.99 -10.73
C PRO A 419 34.86 2.29 -9.52
N LEU A 420 34.26 1.28 -8.90
CA LEU A 420 33.29 1.47 -7.82
C LEU A 420 33.98 1.71 -6.48
N SER A 421 33.38 2.55 -5.64
CA SER A 421 33.82 2.65 -4.25
C SER A 421 33.66 1.31 -3.51
N PRO A 422 34.38 1.08 -2.39
CA PRO A 422 34.27 -0.18 -1.64
C PRO A 422 32.83 -0.51 -1.22
N GLU A 423 32.04 0.50 -0.85
CA GLU A 423 30.63 0.35 -0.47
C GLU A 423 29.77 -0.03 -1.69
N GLN A 424 29.85 0.73 -2.77
CA GLN A 424 29.18 0.42 -4.03
C GLN A 424 29.52 -0.97 -4.53
N GLY A 425 30.83 -1.31 -4.53
CA GLY A 425 31.30 -2.62 -4.96
C GLY A 425 30.72 -3.77 -4.13
N ARG A 426 30.51 -3.59 -2.83
CA ARG A 426 29.89 -4.56 -1.93
C ARG A 426 28.41 -4.76 -2.27
N VAL A 427 27.65 -3.67 -2.41
CA VAL A 427 26.23 -3.71 -2.75
C VAL A 427 26.01 -4.29 -4.14
N ILE A 428 26.77 -3.87 -5.13
CA ILE A 428 26.67 -4.38 -6.49
C ILE A 428 27.01 -5.86 -6.59
N ARG A 429 28.06 -6.33 -5.88
CA ARG A 429 28.34 -7.78 -5.80
C ARG A 429 27.19 -8.56 -5.19
N GLY A 430 26.61 -8.06 -4.08
CA GLY A 430 25.41 -8.67 -3.48
C GLY A 430 24.25 -8.73 -4.47
N TRP A 431 24.00 -7.65 -5.22
CA TRP A 431 22.96 -7.63 -6.25
C TRP A 431 23.25 -8.64 -7.37
N LEU A 432 24.48 -8.68 -7.89
CA LEU A 432 24.87 -9.63 -8.94
C LEU A 432 24.68 -11.09 -8.48
N LEU A 433 25.11 -11.42 -7.26
CA LEU A 433 24.89 -12.75 -6.67
C LEU A 433 23.41 -13.07 -6.56
N SER A 434 22.58 -12.10 -6.14
CA SER A 434 21.13 -12.27 -6.07
C SER A 434 20.47 -12.46 -7.45
N GLN A 435 21.16 -12.08 -8.54
CA GLN A 435 20.71 -12.35 -9.92
C GLN A 435 21.31 -13.66 -10.49
N GLY A 436 21.98 -14.48 -9.68
CA GLY A 436 22.58 -15.75 -10.11
C GLY A 436 23.93 -15.60 -10.83
N TYR A 437 24.57 -14.42 -10.77
CA TYR A 437 25.91 -14.24 -11.30
C TYR A 437 26.91 -15.06 -10.47
N ARG A 438 27.70 -15.88 -11.14
CA ARG A 438 28.81 -16.62 -10.54
C ARG A 438 30.10 -16.08 -11.16
N PRO A 439 31.00 -15.43 -10.39
CA PRO A 439 32.25 -14.89 -10.89
C PRO A 439 33.22 -15.97 -11.40
#